data_4f942fc18e4add0c01107cd39ef54342
#
_entry.id   4f942fc18e4add0c01107cd39ef54342
#
_cell.length_a   1.000
_cell.length_b   1.000
_cell.length_c   1.000
_cell.angle_alpha   90.00
_cell.angle_beta   90.00
_cell.angle_gamma   90.00
#
_symmetry.space_group_name_H-M   'P 1'
#
loop_
_entity.id
_entity.type
_entity.pdbx_description
1 polymer ?
#
loop_
_entity_poly.entity_id
_entity_poly.type
_entity_poly.pdbx_seq_one_letter_code
_entity_poly.pdbx_strand_id
1 'polypeptide(L)'
;MNDDEPQGRELNRRELLGTVGAAGALALGGSALAQPAGLAAPISAASPASHSAAAAPKPFELEELSVRDLSAGMAAGRWTSRRLVELYLGRIAEVDRAGAAGAGTNAIAETNPQVMEIADGLDRERAAGKLRGPLHGIPIVLKDNIDTGDRMKTTAGSLALGESVAAKDAYLVERLRAAGAVILGKTNLSEWANFRSTRSTSGWSGRGGQVRNPYVLDRNPCGSSSGTGSGISGNLAAAGIGTETAGSILCPASMCGLV
;
A
#
# COMPACT_ATOMS: atom_id res chain seq x y z
N MET A 1 -25.38 -43.48 5.50
CA MET A 1 -25.21 -42.17 6.14
C MET A 1 -24.17 -41.44 5.33
N ASN A 2 -24.64 -40.62 4.40
CA ASN A 2 -23.78 -39.77 3.56
C ASN A 2 -23.83 -38.38 4.16
N ASP A 3 -22.73 -37.93 4.71
CA ASP A 3 -22.53 -36.58 5.19
C ASP A 3 -21.95 -35.73 4.04
N ASP A 4 -22.82 -35.12 3.25
CA ASP A 4 -22.48 -34.04 2.32
C ASP A 4 -22.50 -32.71 3.12
N GLU A 5 -21.35 -32.31 3.67
CA GLU A 5 -21.15 -30.92 4.08
C GLU A 5 -20.92 -30.07 2.82
N PRO A 6 -21.62 -28.95 2.67
CA PRO A 6 -21.37 -28.02 1.57
C PRO A 6 -20.03 -27.33 1.81
N GLN A 7 -19.04 -27.59 0.96
CA GLN A 7 -17.79 -26.83 0.89
C GLN A 7 -18.12 -25.36 0.60
N GLY A 8 -17.92 -24.50 1.59
CA GLY A 8 -18.05 -23.06 1.46
C GLY A 8 -17.08 -22.53 0.40
N ARG A 9 -17.62 -21.98 -0.68
CA ARG A 9 -16.87 -21.32 -1.74
C ARG A 9 -16.17 -20.09 -1.14
N GLU A 10 -14.84 -20.09 -1.07
CA GLU A 10 -14.07 -18.90 -0.72
C GLU A 10 -14.25 -17.83 -1.81
N LEU A 11 -14.87 -16.72 -1.44
CA LEU A 11 -15.03 -15.57 -2.33
C LEU A 11 -13.73 -14.79 -2.39
N ASN A 12 -13.26 -14.48 -3.59
CA ASN A 12 -12.12 -13.57 -3.75
C ASN A 12 -12.55 -12.12 -3.45
N ARG A 13 -11.58 -11.22 -3.22
CA ARG A 13 -11.84 -9.81 -2.85
C ARG A 13 -12.75 -9.06 -3.82
N ARG A 14 -12.70 -9.36 -5.12
CA ARG A 14 -13.57 -8.76 -6.14
C ARG A 14 -15.02 -9.22 -6.02
N GLU A 15 -15.25 -10.50 -5.74
CA GLU A 15 -16.57 -11.08 -5.56
C GLU A 15 -17.23 -10.56 -4.29
N LEU A 16 -16.46 -10.39 -3.20
CA LEU A 16 -16.97 -9.83 -1.95
C LEU A 16 -17.42 -8.37 -2.10
N LEU A 17 -16.65 -7.54 -2.82
CA LEU A 17 -16.99 -6.13 -3.05
C LEU A 17 -18.19 -5.96 -4.00
N GLY A 18 -18.37 -6.87 -4.96
CA GLY A 18 -19.53 -6.87 -5.84
C GLY A 18 -20.85 -7.18 -5.14
N THR A 19 -20.82 -8.03 -4.10
CA THR A 19 -22.02 -8.39 -3.31
C THR A 19 -22.43 -7.34 -2.28
N VAL A 20 -21.49 -6.59 -1.72
CA VAL A 20 -21.76 -5.51 -0.76
C VAL A 20 -22.35 -4.27 -1.46
N GLY A 21 -21.97 -3.98 -2.69
CA GLY A 21 -22.50 -2.87 -3.48
C GLY A 21 -23.99 -3.00 -3.86
N ALA A 22 -24.51 -4.22 -3.95
CA ALA A 22 -25.90 -4.48 -4.35
C ALA A 22 -26.90 -4.43 -3.17
N ALA A 23 -26.42 -4.57 -1.92
CA ALA A 23 -27.29 -4.59 -0.73
C ALA A 23 -27.57 -3.20 -0.13
N GLY A 24 -26.83 -2.16 -0.52
CA GLY A 24 -26.93 -0.80 0.03
C GLY A 24 -28.04 0.10 -0.57
N ALA A 25 -28.76 -0.35 -1.59
CA ALA A 25 -29.67 0.52 -2.36
C ALA A 25 -31.16 0.44 -1.94
N LEU A 26 -31.53 -0.27 -0.90
CA LEU A 26 -32.95 -0.58 -0.58
C LEU A 26 -33.40 -0.21 0.84
N ALA A 27 -32.97 0.92 1.41
CA ALA A 27 -33.57 1.41 2.66
C ALA A 27 -33.44 2.93 2.81
N LEU A 28 -34.24 3.73 2.10
CA LEU A 28 -34.66 5.08 2.54
C LEU A 28 -35.98 5.43 1.83
N GLY A 29 -37.07 4.95 2.39
CA GLY A 29 -38.42 5.35 2.07
C GLY A 29 -39.00 6.24 3.18
N GLY A 30 -39.34 7.48 2.84
CA GLY A 30 -40.49 8.18 3.40
C GLY A 30 -40.32 9.02 4.67
N SER A 31 -40.28 10.36 4.48
CA SER A 31 -41.20 11.28 5.20
C SER A 31 -41.11 12.66 4.55
N ALA A 32 -42.20 13.09 3.93
CA ALA A 32 -42.38 14.42 3.38
C ALA A 32 -42.66 15.42 4.51
N LEU A 33 -41.84 16.47 4.63
CA LEU A 33 -42.20 17.68 5.35
C LEU A 33 -42.11 18.85 4.37
N ALA A 34 -43.18 19.63 4.32
CA ALA A 34 -43.40 20.76 3.43
C ALA A 34 -42.35 21.84 3.63
N GLN A 35 -41.78 22.35 2.50
CA GLN A 35 -40.92 23.52 2.45
C GLN A 35 -41.71 24.73 1.96
N PRO A 36 -41.47 25.96 2.47
CA PRO A 36 -42.01 27.19 1.90
C PRO A 36 -41.28 27.58 0.61
N ALA A 37 -42.05 28.10 -0.35
CA ALA A 37 -41.58 28.56 -1.65
C ALA A 37 -40.64 29.75 -1.52
N GLY A 38 -39.35 29.54 -1.88
CA GLY A 38 -38.36 30.59 -2.09
C GLY A 38 -37.74 30.44 -3.48
N LEU A 39 -37.72 31.55 -4.24
CA LEU A 39 -37.24 31.66 -5.61
C LEU A 39 -35.85 31.00 -5.80
N ALA A 40 -35.79 29.89 -6.51
CA ALA A 40 -34.56 29.27 -6.94
C ALA A 40 -34.22 29.74 -8.36
N ALA A 41 -33.07 30.38 -8.51
CA ALA A 41 -32.44 30.57 -9.79
C ALA A 41 -32.03 29.22 -10.42
N PRO A 42 -32.09 29.05 -11.75
CA PRO A 42 -31.70 27.77 -12.36
C PRO A 42 -30.20 27.51 -12.19
N ILE A 43 -29.87 26.47 -11.45
CA ILE A 43 -28.50 25.92 -11.40
C ILE A 43 -28.25 25.31 -12.78
N SER A 44 -27.40 25.93 -13.58
CA SER A 44 -26.91 25.33 -14.83
C SER A 44 -26.22 24.03 -14.51
N ALA A 45 -26.79 22.92 -14.99
CA ALA A 45 -26.18 21.62 -14.88
C ALA A 45 -24.88 21.61 -15.68
N ALA A 46 -23.74 21.68 -15.00
CA ALA A 46 -22.46 21.42 -15.61
C ALA A 46 -22.48 19.98 -16.14
N SER A 47 -22.32 19.82 -17.45
CA SER A 47 -22.14 18.50 -18.08
C SER A 47 -21.03 17.75 -17.38
N PRO A 48 -21.21 16.44 -17.07
CA PRO A 48 -20.13 15.65 -16.50
C PRO A 48 -18.95 15.67 -17.47
N ALA A 49 -17.81 16.16 -17.01
CA ALA A 49 -16.57 16.07 -17.76
C ALA A 49 -16.36 14.62 -18.15
N SER A 50 -16.26 14.35 -19.45
CA SER A 50 -15.94 13.03 -19.97
C SER A 50 -14.54 12.66 -19.46
N HIS A 51 -14.48 11.84 -18.41
CA HIS A 51 -13.24 11.22 -17.99
C HIS A 51 -12.84 10.28 -19.12
N SER A 52 -11.81 10.66 -19.87
CA SER A 52 -11.16 9.76 -20.80
C SER A 52 -10.81 8.49 -20.01
N ALA A 53 -11.39 7.36 -20.41
CA ALA A 53 -11.08 6.08 -19.80
C ALA A 53 -9.58 5.82 -19.98
N ALA A 54 -8.82 5.98 -18.91
CA ALA A 54 -7.42 5.58 -18.90
C ALA A 54 -7.38 4.09 -19.29
N ALA A 55 -6.48 3.72 -20.20
CA ALA A 55 -6.30 2.34 -20.59
C ALA A 55 -6.11 1.48 -19.33
N ALA A 56 -6.83 0.33 -19.28
CA ALA A 56 -6.72 -0.57 -18.14
C ALA A 56 -5.25 -0.93 -17.93
N PRO A 57 -4.74 -0.88 -16.68
CA PRO A 57 -3.35 -1.22 -16.40
C PRO A 57 -3.07 -2.64 -16.87
N LYS A 58 -1.86 -2.85 -17.39
CA LYS A 58 -1.41 -4.19 -17.81
C LYS A 58 -1.49 -5.14 -16.62
N PRO A 59 -1.83 -6.43 -16.84
CA PRO A 59 -1.80 -7.42 -15.78
C PRO A 59 -0.42 -7.43 -15.12
N PHE A 60 -0.37 -7.32 -13.78
CA PHE A 60 0.87 -7.36 -13.04
C PHE A 60 1.23 -8.81 -12.71
N GLU A 61 2.44 -9.25 -13.07
CA GLU A 61 2.88 -10.64 -12.93
C GLU A 61 2.80 -11.16 -11.48
N LEU A 62 2.98 -10.27 -10.48
CA LEU A 62 2.97 -10.61 -9.06
C LEU A 62 1.65 -10.18 -8.37
N GLU A 63 0.58 -9.91 -9.13
CA GLU A 63 -0.70 -9.44 -8.57
C GLU A 63 -1.26 -10.46 -7.58
N GLU A 64 -1.53 -10.00 -6.35
CA GLU A 64 -2.12 -10.79 -5.24
C GLU A 64 -1.32 -12.04 -4.82
N LEU A 65 -0.05 -12.18 -5.22
CA LEU A 65 0.79 -13.29 -4.76
C LEU A 65 1.20 -13.10 -3.30
N SER A 66 0.99 -14.14 -2.51
CA SER A 66 1.42 -14.15 -1.12
C SER A 66 2.95 -14.33 -0.99
N VAL A 67 3.50 -14.01 0.18
CA VAL A 67 4.91 -14.31 0.51
C VAL A 67 5.24 -15.79 0.29
N ARG A 68 4.28 -16.69 0.57
CA ARG A 68 4.43 -18.12 0.34
C ARG A 68 4.56 -18.45 -1.16
N ASP A 69 3.71 -17.85 -2.01
CA ASP A 69 3.73 -18.08 -3.45
C ASP A 69 5.02 -17.57 -4.08
N LEU A 70 5.48 -16.39 -3.65
CA LEU A 70 6.75 -15.81 -4.08
C LEU A 70 7.93 -16.69 -3.66
N SER A 71 7.95 -17.15 -2.40
CA SER A 71 9.00 -18.04 -1.89
C SER A 71 9.03 -19.38 -2.64
N ALA A 72 7.85 -19.98 -2.90
CA ALA A 72 7.71 -21.20 -3.70
C ALA A 72 8.17 -20.97 -5.16
N GLY A 73 7.81 -19.85 -5.76
CA GLY A 73 8.25 -19.49 -7.10
C GLY A 73 9.76 -19.30 -7.20
N MET A 74 10.39 -18.69 -6.19
CA MET A 74 11.84 -18.57 -6.11
C MET A 74 12.51 -19.96 -5.93
N ALA A 75 11.95 -20.84 -5.11
CA ALA A 75 12.44 -22.21 -4.95
C ALA A 75 12.34 -23.02 -6.26
N ALA A 76 11.30 -22.77 -7.06
CA ALA A 76 11.09 -23.38 -8.38
C ALA A 76 11.91 -22.70 -9.50
N GLY A 77 12.73 -21.67 -9.20
CA GLY A 77 13.53 -20.95 -10.17
C GLY A 77 12.72 -20.02 -11.10
N ARG A 78 11.46 -19.72 -10.77
CA ARG A 78 10.64 -18.77 -11.56
C ARG A 78 11.14 -17.35 -11.44
N TRP A 79 11.55 -16.95 -10.23
CA TRP A 79 12.07 -15.61 -9.95
C TRP A 79 13.33 -15.68 -9.11
N THR A 80 14.20 -14.69 -9.29
CA THR A 80 15.26 -14.34 -8.36
C THR A 80 14.79 -13.19 -7.47
N SER A 81 15.49 -12.92 -6.36
CA SER A 81 15.25 -11.74 -5.53
C SER A 81 15.39 -10.45 -6.36
N ARG A 82 16.43 -10.38 -7.20
CA ARG A 82 16.61 -9.27 -8.13
C ARG A 82 15.41 -9.07 -9.04
N ARG A 83 14.89 -10.15 -9.64
CA ARG A 83 13.72 -10.07 -10.51
C ARG A 83 12.47 -9.59 -9.79
N LEU A 84 12.22 -10.04 -8.57
CA LEU A 84 11.10 -9.54 -7.75
C LEU A 84 11.23 -8.04 -7.48
N VAL A 85 12.43 -7.57 -7.13
CA VAL A 85 12.70 -6.14 -6.92
C VAL A 85 12.43 -5.34 -8.19
N GLU A 86 12.92 -5.78 -9.35
CA GLU A 86 12.68 -5.11 -10.64
C GLU A 86 11.18 -4.98 -10.95
N LEU A 87 10.41 -6.05 -10.74
CA LEU A 87 8.97 -6.06 -10.98
C LEU A 87 8.25 -5.07 -10.06
N TYR A 88 8.55 -5.07 -8.76
CA TYR A 88 7.92 -4.13 -7.83
C TYR A 88 8.35 -2.67 -8.07
N LEU A 89 9.61 -2.40 -8.41
CA LEU A 89 10.05 -1.05 -8.79
C LEU A 89 9.33 -0.56 -10.06
N GLY A 90 9.15 -1.43 -11.04
CA GLY A 90 8.35 -1.15 -12.24
C GLY A 90 6.91 -0.82 -11.89
N ARG A 91 6.28 -1.60 -11.00
CA ARG A 91 4.92 -1.36 -10.52
C ARG A 91 4.80 -0.05 -9.75
N ILE A 92 5.77 0.29 -8.90
CA ILE A 92 5.84 1.58 -8.21
C ILE A 92 5.88 2.73 -9.23
N ALA A 93 6.71 2.63 -10.25
CA ALA A 93 6.80 3.67 -11.29
C ALA A 93 5.47 3.83 -12.06
N GLU A 94 4.78 2.73 -12.35
CA GLU A 94 3.55 2.72 -13.14
C GLU A 94 2.33 3.21 -12.33
N VAL A 95 2.17 2.77 -11.08
CA VAL A 95 0.94 2.95 -10.28
C VAL A 95 1.08 4.04 -9.23
N ASP A 96 2.22 4.08 -8.56
CA ASP A 96 2.42 4.98 -7.42
C ASP A 96 2.78 6.40 -7.87
N ARG A 97 3.64 6.49 -8.89
CA ARG A 97 4.16 7.75 -9.43
C ARG A 97 3.57 8.12 -10.79
N ALA A 98 2.53 7.42 -11.22
CA ALA A 98 1.93 7.58 -12.54
C ALA A 98 1.45 9.01 -12.80
N GLY A 99 1.95 9.56 -13.90
CA GLY A 99 1.48 10.80 -14.51
C GLY A 99 2.15 12.08 -14.00
N ALA A 100 2.32 13.03 -14.93
CA ALA A 100 2.87 14.37 -14.70
C ALA A 100 2.08 15.22 -13.69
N ALA A 101 0.88 14.76 -13.27
CA ALA A 101 -0.02 15.45 -12.34
C ALA A 101 -0.11 14.77 -10.95
N GLY A 102 0.76 13.82 -10.63
CA GLY A 102 0.69 13.11 -9.35
C GLY A 102 -0.63 12.32 -9.19
N ALA A 103 -1.09 11.67 -10.25
CA ALA A 103 -2.35 10.92 -10.26
C ALA A 103 -2.24 9.54 -9.59
N GLY A 104 -1.04 9.09 -9.22
CA GLY A 104 -0.80 7.81 -8.56
C GLY A 104 -1.16 7.82 -7.07
N THR A 105 -0.92 6.68 -6.42
CA THR A 105 -1.27 6.49 -5.01
C THR A 105 -0.41 7.29 -4.04
N ASN A 106 0.81 7.65 -4.45
CA ASN A 106 1.80 8.36 -3.63
C ASN A 106 2.10 7.66 -2.29
N ALA A 107 2.09 6.32 -2.34
CA ALA A 107 2.26 5.46 -1.18
C ALA A 107 3.73 5.30 -0.76
N ILE A 108 4.67 5.36 -1.73
CA ILE A 108 6.11 5.20 -1.50
C ILE A 108 6.79 6.57 -1.37
N ALA A 109 7.36 6.84 -0.20
CA ALA A 109 8.13 8.06 0.04
C ALA A 109 9.52 7.99 -0.59
N GLU A 110 10.17 6.82 -0.47
CA GLU A 110 11.56 6.61 -0.91
C GLU A 110 11.80 5.13 -1.22
N THR A 111 12.49 4.85 -2.31
CA THR A 111 12.99 3.50 -2.61
C THR A 111 14.44 3.36 -2.11
N ASN A 112 14.82 2.17 -1.66
CA ASN A 112 16.16 1.90 -1.17
C ASN A 112 17.18 1.97 -2.32
N PRO A 113 18.14 2.90 -2.28
CA PRO A 113 19.14 3.05 -3.35
C PRO A 113 20.08 1.85 -3.49
N GLN A 114 20.16 0.97 -2.48
CA GLN A 114 21.01 -0.22 -2.47
C GLN A 114 20.22 -1.51 -2.72
N VAL A 115 18.94 -1.41 -3.06
CA VAL A 115 18.04 -2.56 -3.11
C VAL A 115 18.46 -3.63 -4.11
N MET A 116 19.01 -3.23 -5.26
CA MET A 116 19.48 -4.17 -6.28
C MET A 116 20.71 -4.95 -5.83
N GLU A 117 21.66 -4.27 -5.18
CA GLU A 117 22.87 -4.92 -4.63
C GLU A 117 22.51 -5.92 -3.52
N ILE A 118 21.56 -5.55 -2.65
CA ILE A 118 21.06 -6.43 -1.59
C ILE A 118 20.39 -7.67 -2.20
N ALA A 119 19.55 -7.49 -3.21
CA ALA A 119 18.87 -8.58 -3.90
C ALA A 119 19.87 -9.55 -4.56
N ASP A 120 20.88 -9.02 -5.28
CA ASP A 120 21.96 -9.82 -5.87
C ASP A 120 22.75 -10.62 -4.82
N GLY A 121 22.96 -10.01 -3.63
CA GLY A 121 23.58 -10.70 -2.50
C GLY A 121 22.79 -11.91 -2.04
N LEU A 122 21.48 -11.74 -1.86
CA LEU A 122 20.58 -12.81 -1.44
C LEU A 122 20.42 -13.90 -2.51
N ASP A 123 20.45 -13.53 -3.80
CA ASP A 123 20.45 -14.52 -4.89
C ASP A 123 21.74 -15.37 -4.89
N ARG A 124 22.91 -14.76 -4.61
CA ARG A 124 24.15 -15.52 -4.42
C ARG A 124 24.10 -16.46 -3.20
N GLU A 125 23.53 -16.00 -2.09
CA GLU A 125 23.32 -16.86 -0.91
C GLU A 125 22.41 -18.05 -1.24
N ARG A 126 21.30 -17.81 -1.94
CA ARG A 126 20.39 -18.87 -2.40
C ARG A 126 21.10 -19.87 -3.29
N ALA A 127 21.88 -19.42 -4.27
CA ALA A 127 22.64 -20.27 -5.17
C ALA A 127 23.67 -21.14 -4.39
N ALA A 128 24.20 -20.64 -3.28
CA ALA A 128 25.09 -21.37 -2.38
C ALA A 128 24.34 -22.25 -1.35
N GLY A 129 23.01 -22.39 -1.45
CA GLY A 129 22.19 -23.15 -0.51
C GLY A 129 22.01 -22.50 0.88
N LYS A 130 22.37 -21.22 1.02
CA LYS A 130 22.32 -20.46 2.29
C LYS A 130 21.03 -19.64 2.39
N LEU A 131 19.91 -20.27 2.74
CA LEU A 131 18.67 -19.57 2.97
C LEU A 131 18.58 -19.09 4.42
N ARG A 132 18.24 -17.80 4.62
CA ARG A 132 18.10 -17.20 5.95
C ARG A 132 16.76 -17.49 6.61
N GLY A 133 15.70 -17.77 5.82
CA GLY A 133 14.35 -18.04 6.32
C GLY A 133 13.27 -17.84 5.24
N PRO A 134 11.98 -17.86 5.61
CA PRO A 134 10.87 -17.76 4.66
C PRO A 134 10.76 -16.40 3.95
N LEU A 135 11.41 -15.36 4.48
CA LEU A 135 11.47 -14.03 3.85
C LEU A 135 12.70 -13.84 2.97
N HIS A 136 13.53 -14.87 2.76
CA HIS A 136 14.78 -14.74 2.03
C HIS A 136 14.54 -14.30 0.58
N GLY A 137 14.96 -13.07 0.27
CA GLY A 137 14.81 -12.45 -1.05
C GLY A 137 13.45 -11.81 -1.32
N ILE A 138 12.55 -11.74 -0.34
CA ILE A 138 11.20 -11.18 -0.49
C ILE A 138 11.22 -9.66 -0.27
N PRO A 139 10.77 -8.85 -1.26
CA PRO A 139 10.70 -7.40 -1.15
C PRO A 139 9.54 -6.95 -0.23
N ILE A 140 9.87 -6.13 0.77
CA ILE A 140 8.92 -5.54 1.71
C ILE A 140 9.15 -4.04 1.86
N VAL A 141 8.15 -3.31 2.33
CA VAL A 141 8.23 -1.86 2.60
C VAL A 141 7.98 -1.56 4.06
N LEU A 142 8.57 -0.47 4.54
CA LEU A 142 8.48 -0.03 5.93
C LEU A 142 7.93 1.39 6.00
N LYS A 143 7.09 1.68 6.99
CA LYS A 143 6.64 3.04 7.26
C LYS A 143 7.82 3.97 7.59
N ASP A 144 7.80 5.20 7.10
CA ASP A 144 8.91 6.17 7.19
C ASP A 144 9.21 6.71 8.60
N ASN A 145 8.64 6.12 9.64
CA ASN A 145 9.01 6.34 11.04
C ASN A 145 9.72 5.13 11.68
N ILE A 146 10.07 4.12 10.89
CA ILE A 146 10.82 2.94 11.34
C ILE A 146 12.27 3.12 10.90
N ASP A 147 13.19 3.15 11.87
CA ASP A 147 14.60 3.37 11.62
C ASP A 147 15.23 2.26 10.78
N THR A 148 16.01 2.68 9.76
CA THR A 148 16.85 1.80 8.96
C THR A 148 18.26 2.38 8.93
N GLY A 149 19.25 1.59 9.40
CA GLY A 149 20.67 1.96 9.43
C GLY A 149 21.35 1.80 8.06
N ASP A 150 20.71 2.30 7.02
CA ASP A 150 21.19 2.29 5.64
C ASP A 150 21.11 3.72 5.06
N ARG A 151 21.07 3.84 3.72
CA ARG A 151 21.05 5.15 3.05
C ARG A 151 19.66 5.78 2.95
N MET A 152 18.61 5.05 3.36
CA MET A 152 17.27 5.61 3.39
C MET A 152 17.09 6.53 4.59
N LYS A 153 16.19 7.49 4.43
CA LYS A 153 15.87 8.46 5.48
C LYS A 153 14.77 7.93 6.38
N THR A 154 14.76 8.37 7.62
CA THR A 154 13.67 8.14 8.58
C THR A 154 13.19 9.50 9.06
N THR A 155 12.04 9.94 8.58
CA THR A 155 11.63 11.34 8.69
C THR A 155 10.31 11.56 9.39
N ALA A 156 9.54 10.52 9.66
CA ALA A 156 8.14 10.63 10.10
C ALA A 156 7.31 11.60 9.22
N GLY A 157 7.70 11.75 7.95
CA GLY A 157 7.07 12.64 6.96
C GLY A 157 7.42 14.12 7.12
N SER A 158 8.28 14.48 8.07
CA SER A 158 8.64 15.87 8.38
C SER A 158 9.75 16.38 7.48
N LEU A 159 9.58 17.59 6.93
CA LEU A 159 10.64 18.30 6.21
C LEU A 159 11.83 18.64 7.11
N ALA A 160 11.61 18.88 8.42
CA ALA A 160 12.67 19.15 9.37
C ALA A 160 13.64 17.97 9.53
N LEU A 161 13.17 16.73 9.27
CA LEU A 161 13.96 15.51 9.28
C LEU A 161 14.26 14.99 7.85
N GLY A 162 14.07 15.81 6.83
CA GLY A 162 14.18 15.41 5.43
C GLY A 162 15.51 14.76 5.06
N GLU A 163 16.58 15.08 5.77
CA GLU A 163 17.92 14.50 5.58
C GLU A 163 18.33 13.54 6.72
N SER A 164 17.42 13.19 7.63
CA SER A 164 17.72 12.33 8.78
C SER A 164 17.92 10.89 8.36
N VAL A 165 19.12 10.38 8.57
CA VAL A 165 19.48 8.96 8.41
C VAL A 165 19.68 8.38 9.81
N ALA A 166 19.02 7.25 10.09
CA ALA A 166 19.14 6.61 11.40
C ALA A 166 20.53 5.97 11.59
N ALA A 167 21.10 6.09 12.77
CA ALA A 167 22.43 5.54 13.09
C ALA A 167 22.46 4.00 13.06
N LYS A 168 21.31 3.35 13.25
CA LYS A 168 21.16 1.88 13.28
C LYS A 168 19.76 1.48 12.89
N ASP A 169 19.60 0.22 12.54
CA ASP A 169 18.28 -0.40 12.33
C ASP A 169 17.47 -0.42 13.65
N ALA A 170 16.17 -0.23 13.56
CA ALA A 170 15.24 -0.64 14.60
C ALA A 170 15.32 -2.16 14.80
N TYR A 171 15.08 -2.67 16.00
CA TYR A 171 15.13 -4.11 16.30
C TYR A 171 14.31 -4.96 15.31
N LEU A 172 13.12 -4.49 14.94
CA LEU A 172 12.30 -5.14 13.93
C LEU A 172 13.04 -5.28 12.58
N VAL A 173 13.74 -4.23 12.14
CA VAL A 173 14.45 -4.21 10.86
C VAL A 173 15.66 -5.14 10.89
N GLU A 174 16.38 -5.20 12.01
CA GLU A 174 17.45 -6.20 12.22
C GLU A 174 16.90 -7.61 12.05
N ARG A 175 15.73 -7.91 12.62
CA ARG A 175 15.07 -9.22 12.51
C ARG A 175 14.65 -9.54 11.07
N LEU A 176 14.09 -8.56 10.36
CA LEU A 176 13.68 -8.72 8.96
C LEU A 176 14.88 -8.99 8.05
N ARG A 177 15.97 -8.24 8.21
CA ARG A 177 17.20 -8.47 7.44
C ARG A 177 17.85 -9.81 7.79
N ALA A 178 17.84 -10.20 9.05
CA ALA A 178 18.32 -11.52 9.48
C ALA A 178 17.50 -12.66 8.87
N ALA A 179 16.20 -12.47 8.67
CA ALA A 179 15.32 -13.40 7.96
C ALA A 179 15.47 -13.36 6.42
N GLY A 180 16.32 -12.46 5.89
CA GLY A 180 16.60 -12.32 4.47
C GLY A 180 15.61 -11.44 3.69
N ALA A 181 14.77 -10.65 4.35
CA ALA A 181 13.88 -9.72 3.68
C ALA A 181 14.67 -8.62 2.94
N VAL A 182 14.20 -8.24 1.76
CA VAL A 182 14.70 -7.09 1.02
C VAL A 182 13.87 -5.87 1.39
N ILE A 183 14.47 -4.90 2.10
CA ILE A 183 13.78 -3.64 2.38
C ILE A 183 13.78 -2.81 1.10
N LEU A 184 12.62 -2.82 0.41
CA LEU A 184 12.43 -2.18 -0.89
C LEU A 184 12.40 -0.65 -0.78
N GLY A 185 11.85 -0.13 0.32
CA GLY A 185 11.69 1.30 0.50
C GLY A 185 10.92 1.69 1.75
N LYS A 186 10.73 3.00 1.89
CA LYS A 186 9.92 3.62 2.93
C LYS A 186 8.56 4.02 2.38
N THR A 187 7.49 3.76 3.12
CA THR A 187 6.14 4.20 2.78
C THR A 187 5.85 5.56 3.39
N ASN A 188 5.14 6.39 2.62
CA ASN A 188 4.61 7.66 3.09
C ASN A 188 3.59 7.44 4.22
N LEU A 189 3.36 8.46 5.03
CA LEU A 189 2.54 8.34 6.23
C LEU A 189 1.82 9.66 6.51
N SER A 190 0.87 9.64 7.44
CA SER A 190 0.42 10.90 8.05
C SER A 190 1.56 11.47 8.89
N GLU A 191 1.95 12.72 8.64
CA GLU A 191 3.07 13.38 9.30
C GLU A 191 3.00 13.26 10.82
N TRP A 192 4.11 12.80 11.44
CA TRP A 192 4.20 12.54 12.89
C TRP A 192 3.09 11.61 13.40
N ALA A 193 2.63 10.66 12.57
CA ALA A 193 1.56 9.72 12.92
C ALA A 193 0.25 10.41 13.38
N ASN A 194 -0.08 11.56 12.78
CA ASN A 194 -1.20 12.44 13.14
C ASN A 194 -1.05 13.19 14.49
N PHE A 195 0.06 13.06 15.19
CA PHE A 195 0.28 13.78 16.47
C PHE A 195 0.61 15.26 16.30
N ARG A 196 0.90 15.68 15.08
CA ARG A 196 1.29 17.06 14.75
C ARG A 196 0.23 18.10 15.09
N SER A 197 -1.06 17.75 14.95
CA SER A 197 -2.17 18.69 15.10
C SER A 197 -3.48 17.92 15.34
N THR A 198 -4.42 18.53 16.05
CA THR A 198 -5.80 18.05 16.18
C THR A 198 -6.59 18.16 14.86
N ARG A 199 -6.02 18.81 13.83
CA ARG A 199 -6.58 18.98 12.49
C ARG A 199 -5.70 18.32 11.42
N SER A 200 -4.95 17.27 11.79
CA SER A 200 -4.13 16.52 10.83
C SER A 200 -5.01 15.82 9.79
N THR A 201 -4.55 15.83 8.53
CA THR A 201 -5.17 15.04 7.46
C THR A 201 -4.44 13.71 7.36
N SER A 202 -5.18 12.60 7.46
CA SER A 202 -4.61 11.26 7.28
C SER A 202 -4.01 11.09 5.88
N GLY A 203 -2.82 10.52 5.84
CA GLY A 203 -2.07 10.27 4.62
C GLY A 203 -1.31 11.46 4.07
N TRP A 204 -1.36 12.62 4.71
CA TRP A 204 -0.57 13.78 4.28
C TRP A 204 0.69 13.93 5.12
N SER A 205 1.79 14.24 4.43
CA SER A 205 3.05 14.64 5.08
C SER A 205 3.70 15.80 4.32
N GLY A 206 4.46 16.64 5.03
CA GLY A 206 5.20 17.74 4.41
C GLY A 206 6.24 17.24 3.39
N ARG A 207 6.89 16.11 3.69
CA ARG A 207 7.89 15.50 2.79
C ARG A 207 7.26 14.82 1.57
N GLY A 208 6.19 14.05 1.77
CA GLY A 208 5.65 13.15 0.75
C GLY A 208 4.34 13.62 0.10
N GLY A 209 3.66 14.65 0.64
CA GLY A 209 2.33 15.03 0.19
C GLY A 209 1.25 14.01 0.57
N GLN A 210 0.13 14.01 -0.15
CA GLN A 210 -1.05 13.20 0.16
C GLN A 210 -0.98 11.80 -0.46
N VAL A 211 -1.07 10.76 0.36
CA VAL A 211 -1.34 9.38 -0.05
C VAL A 211 -2.80 9.23 -0.43
N ARG A 212 -3.08 8.51 -1.50
CA ARG A 212 -4.43 8.26 -2.01
C ARG A 212 -4.85 6.81 -1.80
N ASN A 213 -6.15 6.60 -1.65
CA ASN A 213 -6.74 5.28 -1.60
C ASN A 213 -6.64 4.63 -3.00
N PRO A 214 -6.12 3.38 -3.13
CA PRO A 214 -5.88 2.77 -4.43
C PRO A 214 -7.16 2.42 -5.20
N TYR A 215 -8.31 2.32 -4.52
CA TYR A 215 -9.62 2.07 -5.14
C TYR A 215 -10.32 3.36 -5.56
N VAL A 216 -10.08 4.46 -4.82
CA VAL A 216 -10.75 5.74 -5.04
C VAL A 216 -9.73 6.86 -4.85
N LEU A 217 -9.05 7.24 -5.92
CA LEU A 217 -7.89 8.13 -5.90
C LEU A 217 -8.17 9.57 -5.42
N ASP A 218 -9.42 10.00 -5.32
CA ASP A 218 -9.82 11.27 -4.75
C ASP A 218 -10.06 11.22 -3.22
N ARG A 219 -9.82 10.06 -2.59
CA ARG A 219 -9.96 9.83 -1.15
C ARG A 219 -8.61 9.50 -0.50
N ASN A 220 -8.46 9.87 0.77
CA ASN A 220 -7.33 9.39 1.56
C ASN A 220 -7.57 7.95 2.04
N PRO A 221 -6.51 7.16 2.27
CA PRO A 221 -6.63 5.77 2.69
C PRO A 221 -6.75 5.60 4.21
N CYS A 222 -7.08 6.64 4.97
CA CYS A 222 -6.88 6.70 6.43
C CYS A 222 -5.38 6.70 6.80
N GLY A 223 -5.03 6.50 8.05
CA GLY A 223 -3.64 6.52 8.52
C GLY A 223 -3.51 6.17 10.01
N SER A 224 -2.32 6.29 10.51
CA SER A 224 -1.15 7.00 9.92
C SER A 224 -0.26 6.14 9.01
N SER A 225 -0.39 4.81 8.95
CA SER A 225 0.36 3.94 8.03
C SER A 225 -0.26 3.96 6.62
N SER A 226 -0.57 5.14 6.11
CA SER A 226 -1.33 5.39 4.90
C SER A 226 -0.69 4.79 3.66
N GLY A 227 0.60 5.04 3.47
CA GLY A 227 1.35 4.52 2.34
C GLY A 227 1.56 3.01 2.43
N THR A 228 1.68 2.45 3.65
CA THR A 228 1.75 0.99 3.81
C THR A 228 0.43 0.35 3.36
N GLY A 229 -0.72 0.84 3.87
CA GLY A 229 -2.03 0.34 3.44
C GLY A 229 -2.26 0.48 1.94
N SER A 230 -2.11 1.69 1.41
CA SER A 230 -2.31 1.96 -0.02
C SER A 230 -1.33 1.19 -0.91
N GLY A 231 -0.05 1.11 -0.51
CA GLY A 231 0.99 0.45 -1.30
C GLY A 231 0.81 -1.06 -1.38
N ILE A 232 0.45 -1.73 -0.28
CA ILE A 232 0.24 -3.18 -0.31
C ILE A 232 -1.03 -3.52 -1.08
N SER A 233 -2.11 -2.78 -0.89
CA SER A 233 -3.34 -2.93 -1.69
C SER A 233 -3.12 -2.64 -3.19
N GLY A 234 -2.18 -1.75 -3.54
CA GLY A 234 -1.77 -1.47 -4.91
C GLY A 234 -0.75 -2.47 -5.49
N ASN A 235 -0.38 -3.52 -4.76
CA ASN A 235 0.64 -4.50 -5.13
C ASN A 235 2.03 -3.87 -5.37
N LEU A 236 2.45 -2.92 -4.52
CA LEU A 236 3.76 -2.25 -4.63
C LEU A 236 4.89 -2.98 -3.89
N ALA A 237 4.58 -3.97 -3.08
CA ALA A 237 5.50 -4.87 -2.41
C ALA A 237 4.75 -6.12 -1.95
N ALA A 238 5.49 -7.17 -1.56
CA ALA A 238 4.91 -8.43 -1.08
C ALA A 238 4.24 -8.31 0.30
N ALA A 239 4.80 -7.46 1.16
CA ALA A 239 4.29 -7.15 2.49
C ALA A 239 4.74 -5.75 2.94
N GLY A 240 4.05 -5.19 3.92
CA GLY A 240 4.38 -3.87 4.46
C GLY A 240 4.27 -3.81 5.98
N ILE A 241 5.17 -3.06 6.59
CA ILE A 241 5.18 -2.85 8.03
C ILE A 241 4.71 -1.43 8.34
N GLY A 242 3.63 -1.33 9.09
CA GLY A 242 3.13 -0.10 9.69
C GLY A 242 3.52 0.03 11.17
N THR A 243 3.10 1.13 11.78
CA THR A 243 3.15 1.33 13.24
C THR A 243 1.81 1.82 13.73
N GLU A 244 1.40 1.38 14.91
CA GLU A 244 0.13 1.77 15.49
C GLU A 244 0.24 2.06 16.99
N THR A 245 -0.41 3.14 17.41
CA THR A 245 -0.77 3.37 18.81
C THR A 245 -2.29 3.20 18.97
N ALA A 246 -3.07 3.82 18.07
CA ALA A 246 -4.53 3.74 18.07
C ALA A 246 -5.04 3.88 16.63
N GLY A 247 -5.36 2.78 15.96
CA GLY A 247 -5.95 2.73 14.62
C GLY A 247 -4.99 2.91 13.45
N SER A 248 -3.69 3.21 13.69
CA SER A 248 -2.77 3.58 12.61
C SER A 248 -2.33 2.45 11.68
N ILE A 249 -2.65 1.20 11.97
CA ILE A 249 -2.57 0.04 11.06
C ILE A 249 -3.98 -0.38 10.66
N LEU A 250 -4.85 -0.58 11.65
CA LEU A 250 -6.19 -1.11 11.43
C LEU A 250 -7.01 -0.22 10.50
N CYS A 251 -6.95 1.12 10.65
CA CYS A 251 -7.71 2.02 9.83
C CYS A 251 -7.27 1.97 8.34
N PRO A 252 -6.00 2.20 7.98
CA PRO A 252 -5.60 2.11 6.58
C PRO A 252 -5.71 0.70 6.01
N ALA A 253 -5.52 -0.36 6.78
CA ALA A 253 -5.75 -1.72 6.34
C ALA A 253 -7.23 -1.94 5.96
N SER A 254 -8.16 -1.56 6.83
CA SER A 254 -9.60 -1.66 6.57
C SER A 254 -10.03 -0.84 5.36
N MET A 255 -9.58 0.42 5.23
CA MET A 255 -9.94 1.30 4.12
C MET A 255 -9.32 0.88 2.78
N CYS A 256 -8.26 0.08 2.82
CA CYS A 256 -7.57 -0.45 1.64
C CYS A 256 -7.81 -1.95 1.40
N GLY A 257 -8.76 -2.59 2.14
CA GLY A 257 -9.14 -3.98 1.93
C GLY A 257 -8.03 -4.99 2.27
N LEU A 258 -7.21 -4.69 3.28
CA LEU A 258 -6.13 -5.58 3.76
C LEU A 258 -6.54 -6.30 5.04
N VAL A 259 -5.92 -7.44 5.28
CA VAL A 259 -6.02 -8.25 6.50
C VAL A 259 -4.66 -8.40 7.17
#